data_cfcea563933e4370cc22464d0014183a
#
_entry.id   cfcea563933e4370cc22464d0014183a
#
_cell.length_a   1.000
_cell.length_b   1.000
_cell.length_c   1.000
_cell.angle_alpha   90.00
_cell.angle_beta   90.00
_cell.angle_gamma   90.00
#
_symmetry.space_group_name_H-M   'P 1'
#
loop_
_entity.id
_entity.type
_entity.pdbx_description
1 polymer ?
#
loop_
_entity_poly.entity_id
_entity_poly.type
_entity_poly.pdbx_seq_one_letter_code
_entity_poly.pdbx_strand_id
1 'polypeptide(L)'
;MPETTTSDPAQCRCEPADQAVRVTVRGDWLLGGEVPDPGACERVLHDHPSAQLELKADALGRWDTTLISFLSRLIDTGEGGPRAFDASALPEGAQGLLRLAYAVGERAGARRTESHENFLTRLGKRALASLEQTREAVAFIGSSTLAFIRFITGRARFQGSEMWLMIQDTGASAFGIVSLISFLVGMILAFVGAVQLSQFGAGIYVANLVGLAMAREMAAMMTGIIMAGRTGAAFAAQLGTMQVNEEIDALSSMGIDPMEFLVVPRMVALMVMMPLLAIYANLMGMLGGLVVGVGMLDLGLFEYVEQTRRSVTLTQINIGVIKAIIFGVLVAVAGCLRGMQCGNSSQAVGMAATSAVVTSIVLIIVADGLFAVILNVLGI
;
A
#
# COMPACT_ATOMS: atom_id res chain seq x y z
N MET A 1 44.02 22.98 1.77
CA MET A 1 44.06 22.13 2.99
C MET A 1 43.36 22.91 4.07
N PRO A 2 42.20 22.51 4.59
CA PRO A 2 41.61 23.15 5.75
C PRO A 2 42.35 22.63 6.99
N GLU A 3 42.75 23.57 7.84
CA GLU A 3 43.39 23.33 9.13
C GLU A 3 42.54 22.36 9.97
N THR A 4 43.14 21.28 10.40
CA THR A 4 42.60 20.39 11.42
C THR A 4 42.63 21.13 12.77
N THR A 5 41.56 21.88 13.04
CA THR A 5 41.28 22.37 14.38
C THR A 5 41.02 21.15 15.25
N THR A 6 41.96 20.87 16.15
CA THR A 6 41.80 19.87 17.23
C THR A 6 40.59 20.31 18.06
N SER A 7 39.45 19.62 17.90
CA SER A 7 38.28 19.81 18.76
C SER A 7 38.57 19.19 20.12
N ASP A 8 38.47 19.97 21.20
CA ASP A 8 38.51 19.43 22.54
C ASP A 8 37.30 18.50 22.76
N PRO A 9 37.51 17.24 23.20
CA PRO A 9 36.42 16.32 23.39
C PRO A 9 35.40 16.82 24.43
N ALA A 10 34.10 16.58 24.16
CA ALA A 10 33.05 16.94 25.10
C ALA A 10 33.26 16.21 26.44
N GLN A 11 33.19 16.92 27.54
CA GLN A 11 33.33 16.38 28.90
C GLN A 11 32.18 16.90 29.79
N CYS A 12 31.70 16.02 30.65
CA CYS A 12 30.71 16.37 31.67
C CYS A 12 31.20 15.85 33.03
N ARG A 13 31.13 16.69 34.05
CA ARG A 13 31.46 16.36 35.43
C ARG A 13 30.31 16.73 36.33
N CYS A 14 29.89 15.78 37.17
CA CYS A 14 28.83 15.99 38.14
C CYS A 14 29.39 15.87 39.56
N GLU A 15 29.22 16.91 40.35
CA GLU A 15 29.70 16.98 41.73
C GLU A 15 28.56 17.34 42.68
N PRO A 16 28.37 16.61 43.79
CA PRO A 16 27.40 17.00 44.81
C PRO A 16 27.85 18.28 45.53
N ALA A 17 26.98 19.23 45.71
CA ALA A 17 27.17 20.44 46.49
C ALA A 17 26.03 20.51 47.54
N ASP A 18 26.19 21.25 48.63
CA ASP A 18 25.36 21.18 49.87
C ASP A 18 23.85 21.00 49.69
N GLN A 19 23.23 21.61 48.71
CA GLN A 19 21.78 21.46 48.38
C GLN A 19 21.51 21.32 46.86
N ALA A 20 22.57 21.22 46.05
CA ALA A 20 22.47 21.13 44.59
C ALA A 20 23.45 20.11 44.04
N VAL A 21 23.19 19.60 42.84
CA VAL A 21 24.16 18.86 42.04
C VAL A 21 24.68 19.77 40.93
N ARG A 22 26.00 20.05 40.98
CA ARG A 22 26.62 20.88 39.96
C ARG A 22 27.06 20.02 38.79
N VAL A 23 26.55 20.41 37.61
CA VAL A 23 26.89 19.77 36.32
C VAL A 23 27.75 20.74 35.53
N THR A 24 29.04 20.43 35.38
CA THR A 24 29.98 21.24 34.62
C THR A 24 30.22 20.61 33.23
N VAL A 25 30.02 21.39 32.17
CA VAL A 25 30.22 20.97 30.77
C VAL A 25 31.43 21.69 30.17
N ARG A 26 32.28 20.95 29.44
CA ARG A 26 33.53 21.44 28.82
C ARG A 26 33.65 20.89 27.38
N GLY A 27 34.50 21.54 26.56
CA GLY A 27 34.86 21.08 25.22
C GLY A 27 33.80 21.34 24.16
N ASP A 28 33.93 20.67 23.03
CA ASP A 28 33.07 20.82 21.85
C ASP A 28 31.92 19.82 21.87
N TRP A 29 30.68 20.31 21.80
CA TRP A 29 29.45 19.50 21.81
C TRP A 29 28.74 19.57 20.46
N LEU A 30 29.23 18.79 19.50
CA LEU A 30 28.70 18.79 18.11
C LEU A 30 28.11 17.44 17.73
N LEU A 31 27.12 17.48 16.86
CA LEU A 31 26.49 16.29 16.31
C LEU A 31 27.53 15.45 15.55
N GLY A 32 27.72 14.19 15.97
CA GLY A 32 28.73 13.30 15.42
C GLY A 32 30.08 13.33 16.15
N GLY A 33 30.27 14.19 17.19
CA GLY A 33 31.38 14.13 18.12
C GLY A 33 31.20 13.05 19.20
N GLU A 34 32.28 12.76 19.94
CA GLU A 34 32.23 11.90 21.13
C GLU A 34 31.50 12.62 22.26
N VAL A 35 30.31 12.12 22.62
CA VAL A 35 29.50 12.64 23.73
C VAL A 35 29.75 11.77 24.97
N PRO A 36 30.01 12.34 26.16
CA PRO A 36 30.24 11.56 27.37
C PRO A 36 29.00 10.77 27.77
N ASP A 37 29.20 9.59 28.34
CA ASP A 37 28.09 8.76 28.85
C ASP A 37 27.40 9.48 30.02
N PRO A 38 26.07 9.74 29.91
CA PRO A 38 25.31 10.37 30.99
C PRO A 38 25.20 9.51 32.26
N GLY A 39 25.43 8.20 32.15
CA GLY A 39 25.26 7.25 33.26
C GLY A 39 26.06 7.55 34.51
N ALA A 40 27.21 8.25 34.42
CA ALA A 40 27.98 8.70 35.59
C ALA A 40 27.24 9.83 36.34
N CYS A 41 26.66 10.78 35.59
CA CYS A 41 25.88 11.87 36.16
C CYS A 41 24.53 11.39 36.66
N GLU A 42 23.86 10.49 35.92
CA GLU A 42 22.58 9.91 36.31
C GLU A 42 22.66 9.17 37.66
N ARG A 43 23.77 8.48 37.96
CA ARG A 43 23.99 7.84 39.27
C ARG A 43 24.06 8.85 40.41
N VAL A 44 24.86 9.92 40.27
CA VAL A 44 24.97 10.99 41.27
C VAL A 44 23.60 11.67 41.49
N LEU A 45 22.85 11.85 40.43
CA LEU A 45 21.49 12.43 40.48
C LEU A 45 20.47 11.50 41.16
N HIS A 46 20.64 10.17 40.99
CA HIS A 46 19.78 9.18 41.64
C HIS A 46 20.01 9.14 43.14
N ASP A 47 21.27 9.33 43.59
CA ASP A 47 21.62 9.36 45.01
C ASP A 47 21.12 10.65 45.71
N HIS A 48 20.78 11.70 44.91
CA HIS A 48 20.28 12.98 45.44
C HIS A 48 18.94 13.38 44.73
N PRO A 49 17.83 12.70 45.00
CA PRO A 49 16.58 12.88 44.25
C PRO A 49 15.96 14.28 44.36
N SER A 50 16.18 15.00 45.47
CA SER A 50 15.61 16.32 45.74
C SER A 50 16.54 17.49 45.46
N ALA A 51 17.77 17.23 44.99
CA ALA A 51 18.75 18.29 44.75
C ALA A 51 18.44 19.09 43.51
N GLN A 52 18.62 20.42 43.56
CA GLN A 52 18.49 21.29 42.40
C GLN A 52 19.73 21.13 41.50
N LEU A 53 19.55 21.26 40.20
CA LEU A 53 20.62 21.18 39.20
C LEU A 53 21.23 22.57 38.97
N GLU A 54 22.54 22.72 39.24
CA GLU A 54 23.29 23.90 38.87
C GLU A 54 24.11 23.60 37.61
N LEU A 55 23.69 24.15 36.45
CA LEU A 55 24.35 23.92 35.17
C LEU A 55 25.43 24.98 34.91
N LYS A 56 26.68 24.53 34.73
CA LYS A 56 27.84 25.40 34.53
C LYS A 56 28.58 25.07 33.26
N ALA A 57 28.97 26.11 32.50
CA ALA A 57 29.90 25.99 31.39
C ALA A 57 31.31 26.42 31.85
N ASP A 58 32.31 25.55 31.72
CA ASP A 58 33.69 25.87 31.96
C ASP A 58 34.53 25.48 30.72
N ALA A 59 35.08 26.47 30.02
CA ALA A 59 35.77 26.28 28.74
C ALA A 59 34.93 25.51 27.69
N LEU A 60 33.62 25.90 27.56
CA LEU A 60 32.74 25.38 26.53
C LEU A 60 33.15 25.94 25.17
N GLY A 61 33.45 25.05 24.21
CA GLY A 61 33.80 25.41 22.85
C GLY A 61 32.58 25.57 21.95
N ARG A 62 32.58 24.93 20.79
CA ARG A 62 31.46 24.93 19.87
C ARG A 62 30.37 23.96 20.35
N TRP A 63 29.12 24.36 20.28
CA TRP A 63 28.01 23.53 20.73
C TRP A 63 26.82 23.62 19.79
N ASP A 64 26.00 22.59 19.76
CA ASP A 64 24.73 22.50 19.02
C ASP A 64 23.63 21.86 19.89
N THR A 65 22.58 21.34 19.25
CA THR A 65 21.46 20.67 19.92
C THR A 65 21.86 19.45 20.74
N THR A 66 23.05 18.89 20.53
CA THR A 66 23.59 17.74 21.29
C THR A 66 23.78 18.08 22.75
N LEU A 67 24.31 19.29 23.03
CA LEU A 67 24.45 19.80 24.41
C LEU A 67 23.06 19.92 25.08
N ILE A 68 22.10 20.51 24.37
CA ILE A 68 20.75 20.72 24.91
C ILE A 68 20.07 19.38 25.19
N SER A 69 20.16 18.42 24.27
CA SER A 69 19.61 17.07 24.44
C SER A 69 20.23 16.34 25.64
N PHE A 70 21.54 16.49 25.83
CA PHE A 70 22.24 15.87 26.95
C PHE A 70 21.80 16.49 28.29
N LEU A 71 21.73 17.82 28.37
CA LEU A 71 21.26 18.53 29.56
C LEU A 71 19.81 18.26 29.88
N SER A 72 18.94 18.22 28.85
CA SER A 72 17.54 17.85 29.01
C SER A 72 17.37 16.45 29.58
N ARG A 73 18.19 15.48 29.12
CA ARG A 73 18.15 14.13 29.65
C ARG A 73 18.48 14.10 31.15
N LEU A 74 19.42 14.90 31.61
CA LEU A 74 19.78 14.99 33.06
C LEU A 74 18.67 15.70 33.87
N ILE A 75 18.03 16.74 33.30
CA ILE A 75 16.92 17.44 33.93
C ILE A 75 15.70 16.50 34.10
N ASP A 76 15.47 15.65 33.10
CA ASP A 76 14.33 14.74 33.10
C ASP A 76 14.49 13.49 34.00
N THR A 77 15.62 13.32 34.70
CA THR A 77 15.82 12.21 35.66
C THR A 77 15.04 12.36 36.96
N GLY A 78 14.25 13.41 37.14
CA GLY A 78 13.44 13.64 38.36
C GLY A 78 12.26 12.66 38.50
N GLU A 79 12.03 12.13 39.70
CA GLU A 79 10.85 11.34 40.04
C GLU A 79 9.60 12.25 40.04
N GLY A 80 8.81 12.17 38.96
CA GLY A 80 7.55 12.92 38.84
C GLY A 80 7.59 14.17 37.95
N GLY A 81 8.69 14.45 37.27
CA GLY A 81 8.80 15.58 36.34
C GLY A 81 10.21 16.15 36.24
N PRO A 82 10.43 17.20 35.41
CA PRO A 82 11.73 17.82 35.26
C PRO A 82 12.20 18.42 36.61
N ARG A 83 13.48 18.22 36.91
CA ARG A 83 14.10 18.81 38.14
C ARG A 83 14.19 20.33 38.01
N ALA A 84 14.14 21.00 39.15
CA ALA A 84 14.45 22.42 39.20
C ALA A 84 15.92 22.61 38.80
N PHE A 85 16.21 23.50 37.86
CA PHE A 85 17.55 23.77 37.38
C PHE A 85 17.87 25.26 37.30
N ASP A 86 19.11 25.61 37.53
CA ASP A 86 19.67 26.94 37.28
C ASP A 86 20.67 26.85 36.10
N ALA A 87 20.36 27.57 35.04
CA ALA A 87 21.17 27.64 33.82
C ALA A 87 21.90 28.97 33.65
N SER A 88 21.97 29.81 34.70
CA SER A 88 22.51 31.17 34.63
C SER A 88 23.98 31.23 34.19
N ALA A 89 24.74 30.15 34.45
CA ALA A 89 26.15 30.04 34.08
C ALA A 89 26.39 29.35 32.72
N LEU A 90 25.37 29.14 31.91
CA LEU A 90 25.46 28.67 30.50
C LEU A 90 25.48 29.89 29.56
N PRO A 91 25.91 29.72 28.27
CA PRO A 91 25.78 30.74 27.24
C PRO A 91 24.28 31.12 27.00
N GLU A 92 24.01 32.39 26.66
CA GLU A 92 22.64 32.91 26.49
C GLU A 92 21.78 32.09 25.53
N GLY A 93 22.39 31.59 24.45
CA GLY A 93 21.67 30.72 23.50
C GLY A 93 21.20 29.39 24.10
N ALA A 94 22.04 28.77 24.94
CA ALA A 94 21.69 27.53 25.62
C ALA A 94 20.62 27.74 26.70
N GLN A 95 20.74 28.86 27.46
CA GLN A 95 19.71 29.27 28.41
C GLN A 95 18.35 29.47 27.73
N GLY A 96 18.32 30.18 26.59
CA GLY A 96 17.10 30.44 25.83
C GLY A 96 16.42 29.17 25.37
N LEU A 97 17.20 28.21 24.82
CA LEU A 97 16.69 26.93 24.36
C LEU A 97 16.16 26.06 25.51
N LEU A 98 16.86 25.97 26.64
CA LEU A 98 16.37 25.25 27.81
C LEU A 98 15.11 25.89 28.39
N ARG A 99 15.07 27.23 28.51
CA ARG A 99 13.86 27.92 28.93
C ARG A 99 12.67 27.66 27.99
N LEU A 100 12.90 27.65 26.68
CA LEU A 100 11.86 27.34 25.70
C LEU A 100 11.37 25.88 25.81
N ALA A 101 12.29 24.93 26.00
CA ALA A 101 11.97 23.51 26.15
C ALA A 101 11.07 23.24 27.37
N TYR A 102 11.29 23.97 28.47
CA TYR A 102 10.54 23.78 29.72
C TYR A 102 9.53 24.90 30.02
N ALA A 103 9.33 25.87 29.11
CA ALA A 103 8.35 26.96 29.27
C ALA A 103 6.89 26.47 29.25
N VAL A 104 6.64 25.37 28.56
CA VAL A 104 5.33 24.73 28.51
C VAL A 104 5.41 23.45 29.33
N GLY A 105 4.71 23.39 30.46
CA GLY A 105 4.61 22.18 31.26
C GLY A 105 4.11 21.01 30.41
N GLU A 106 4.73 19.85 30.50
CA GLU A 106 4.28 18.65 29.81
C GLU A 106 2.82 18.37 30.16
N ARG A 107 1.96 18.31 29.16
CA ARG A 107 0.59 17.81 29.36
C ARG A 107 0.67 16.38 29.84
N ALA A 108 0.09 16.09 31.02
CA ALA A 108 0.00 14.72 31.54
C ALA A 108 -0.57 13.80 30.45
N GLY A 109 0.23 12.82 29.99
CA GLY A 109 -0.13 11.90 28.90
C GLY A 109 0.52 12.20 27.54
N ALA A 110 1.32 13.26 27.39
CA ALA A 110 2.03 13.55 26.13
C ALA A 110 3.23 12.59 25.89
N ARG A 111 3.84 12.06 26.92
CA ARG A 111 4.83 10.98 26.80
C ARG A 111 4.10 9.70 26.39
N ARG A 112 4.38 9.22 25.19
CA ARG A 112 3.96 7.91 24.73
C ARG A 112 4.68 6.86 25.57
N THR A 113 4.10 6.51 26.72
CA THR A 113 4.57 5.36 27.51
C THR A 113 4.39 4.15 26.59
N GLU A 114 5.46 3.49 26.23
CA GLU A 114 5.41 2.15 25.63
C GLU A 114 4.84 1.21 26.72
N SER A 115 3.53 1.24 26.86
CA SER A 115 2.85 0.26 27.68
C SER A 115 3.06 -1.09 26.98
N HIS A 116 3.66 -2.04 27.66
CA HIS A 116 3.65 -3.44 27.26
C HIS A 116 2.20 -3.90 27.21
N GLU A 117 1.55 -3.66 26.05
CA GLU A 117 0.18 -4.11 25.83
C GLU A 117 0.17 -5.63 25.90
N ASN A 118 -0.66 -6.18 26.79
CA ASN A 118 -0.87 -7.61 26.89
C ASN A 118 -1.30 -8.18 25.54
N PHE A 119 -0.83 -9.38 25.21
CA PHE A 119 -1.15 -10.06 23.94
C PHE A 119 -2.67 -10.06 23.64
N LEU A 120 -3.51 -10.28 24.65
CA LEU A 120 -4.97 -10.24 24.55
C LEU A 120 -5.50 -8.86 24.16
N THR A 121 -4.95 -7.79 24.73
CA THR A 121 -5.33 -6.41 24.39
C THR A 121 -4.97 -6.07 22.94
N ARG A 122 -3.79 -6.51 22.50
CA ARG A 122 -3.34 -6.33 21.10
C ARG A 122 -4.22 -7.13 20.12
N LEU A 123 -4.57 -8.36 20.48
CA LEU A 123 -5.48 -9.20 19.70
C LEU A 123 -6.88 -8.57 19.61
N GLY A 124 -7.41 -8.10 20.75
CA GLY A 124 -8.70 -7.42 20.81
C GLY A 124 -8.75 -6.13 19.96
N LYS A 125 -7.72 -5.29 20.04
CA LYS A 125 -7.61 -4.08 19.21
C LYS A 125 -7.56 -4.42 17.71
N ARG A 126 -6.81 -5.46 17.33
CA ARG A 126 -6.77 -5.94 15.93
C ARG A 126 -8.11 -6.47 15.46
N ALA A 127 -8.81 -7.24 16.28
CA ALA A 127 -10.12 -7.76 15.95
C ALA A 127 -11.15 -6.63 15.77
N LEU A 128 -11.17 -5.65 16.67
CA LEU A 128 -12.06 -4.48 16.55
C LEU A 128 -11.74 -3.64 15.30
N ALA A 129 -10.45 -3.37 15.03
CA ALA A 129 -10.04 -2.66 13.83
C ALA A 129 -10.42 -3.42 12.54
N SER A 130 -10.30 -4.76 12.53
CA SER A 130 -10.74 -5.59 11.41
C SER A 130 -12.25 -5.54 11.21
N LEU A 131 -13.02 -5.51 12.30
CA LEU A 131 -14.47 -5.41 12.24
C LEU A 131 -14.92 -4.05 11.66
N GLU A 132 -14.26 -2.98 12.06
CA GLU A 132 -14.52 -1.62 11.57
C GLU A 132 -14.19 -1.51 10.08
N GLN A 133 -13.04 -2.02 9.64
CA GLN A 133 -12.67 -2.10 8.22
C GLN A 133 -13.68 -2.92 7.40
N THR A 134 -14.18 -4.03 7.96
CA THR A 134 -15.20 -4.85 7.29
C THR A 134 -16.53 -4.08 7.16
N ARG A 135 -16.94 -3.37 8.20
CA ARG A 135 -18.15 -2.53 8.17
C ARG A 135 -18.04 -1.42 7.12
N GLU A 136 -16.91 -0.74 7.04
CA GLU A 136 -16.64 0.28 6.02
C GLU A 136 -16.68 -0.31 4.61
N ALA A 137 -16.08 -1.48 4.40
CA ALA A 137 -16.09 -2.16 3.11
C ALA A 137 -17.52 -2.55 2.68
N VAL A 138 -18.32 -3.07 3.61
CA VAL A 138 -19.74 -3.41 3.34
C VAL A 138 -20.55 -2.15 3.05
N ALA A 139 -20.34 -1.06 3.80
CA ALA A 139 -20.99 0.22 3.55
C ALA A 139 -20.62 0.79 2.17
N PHE A 140 -19.34 0.70 1.79
CA PHE A 140 -18.86 1.12 0.46
C PHE A 140 -19.49 0.29 -0.66
N ILE A 141 -19.55 -1.04 -0.52
CA ILE A 141 -20.20 -1.92 -1.50
C ILE A 141 -21.69 -1.56 -1.63
N GLY A 142 -22.36 -1.31 -0.50
CA GLY A 142 -23.76 -0.90 -0.49
C GLY A 142 -23.99 0.44 -1.22
N SER A 143 -23.20 1.46 -0.89
CA SER A 143 -23.30 2.78 -1.55
C SER A 143 -22.93 2.73 -3.03
N SER A 144 -21.89 1.97 -3.40
CA SER A 144 -21.50 1.75 -4.80
C SER A 144 -22.60 1.05 -5.59
N THR A 145 -23.27 0.05 -4.99
CA THR A 145 -24.38 -0.66 -5.61
C THR A 145 -25.59 0.27 -5.82
N LEU A 146 -25.94 1.08 -4.82
CA LEU A 146 -27.01 2.05 -4.95
C LEU A 146 -26.71 3.10 -6.02
N ALA A 147 -25.48 3.62 -6.05
CA ALA A 147 -25.04 4.55 -7.08
C ALA A 147 -25.09 3.93 -8.49
N PHE A 148 -24.69 2.67 -8.62
CA PHE A 148 -24.78 1.93 -9.89
C PHE A 148 -26.22 1.68 -10.33
N ILE A 149 -27.14 1.38 -9.41
CA ILE A 149 -28.59 1.28 -9.73
C ILE A 149 -29.13 2.63 -10.22
N ARG A 150 -28.74 3.74 -9.58
CA ARG A 150 -29.12 5.08 -10.03
C ARG A 150 -28.57 5.40 -11.42
N PHE A 151 -27.35 4.94 -11.71
CA PHE A 151 -26.75 5.05 -13.04
C PHE A 151 -27.60 4.32 -14.10
N ILE A 152 -27.96 3.05 -13.87
CA ILE A 152 -28.79 2.27 -14.79
C ILE A 152 -30.18 2.91 -14.98
N THR A 153 -30.76 3.51 -13.95
CA THR A 153 -32.06 4.19 -14.01
C THR A 153 -31.98 5.60 -14.62
N GLY A 154 -30.79 6.03 -15.07
CA GLY A 154 -30.59 7.34 -15.71
C GLY A 154 -30.71 8.54 -14.78
N ARG A 155 -30.61 8.32 -13.44
CA ARG A 155 -30.71 9.36 -12.41
C ARG A 155 -29.38 9.83 -11.86
N ALA A 156 -28.29 9.16 -12.21
CA ALA A 156 -26.94 9.51 -11.75
C ALA A 156 -26.41 10.78 -12.45
N ARG A 157 -25.73 11.62 -11.70
CA ARG A 157 -25.07 12.83 -12.21
C ARG A 157 -23.60 12.53 -12.51
N PHE A 158 -23.27 12.24 -13.76
CA PHE A 158 -21.91 12.00 -14.22
C PHE A 158 -21.63 12.72 -15.54
N GLN A 159 -20.35 12.94 -15.85
CA GLN A 159 -19.93 13.48 -17.14
C GLN A 159 -19.65 12.35 -18.12
N GLY A 160 -20.49 12.22 -19.16
CA GLY A 160 -20.34 11.14 -20.16
C GLY A 160 -19.02 11.22 -20.94
N SER A 161 -18.46 12.42 -21.16
CA SER A 161 -17.16 12.61 -21.80
C SER A 161 -16.01 12.03 -20.98
N GLU A 162 -16.01 12.23 -19.66
CA GLU A 162 -14.98 11.66 -18.78
C GLU A 162 -15.07 10.15 -18.70
N MET A 163 -16.27 9.60 -18.63
CA MET A 163 -16.47 8.16 -18.67
C MET A 163 -15.93 7.53 -19.96
N TRP A 164 -16.15 8.18 -21.11
CA TRP A 164 -15.63 7.69 -22.40
C TRP A 164 -14.09 7.73 -22.44
N LEU A 165 -13.48 8.81 -21.98
CA LEU A 165 -12.02 8.91 -21.86
C LEU A 165 -11.45 7.84 -20.93
N MET A 166 -12.13 7.55 -19.83
CA MET A 166 -11.72 6.52 -18.89
C MET A 166 -11.81 5.10 -19.49
N ILE A 167 -12.84 4.82 -20.28
CA ILE A 167 -12.97 3.57 -21.03
C ILE A 167 -11.81 3.44 -22.03
N GLN A 168 -11.54 4.50 -22.80
CA GLN A 168 -10.48 4.51 -23.78
C GLN A 168 -9.10 4.32 -23.15
N ASP A 169 -8.79 5.06 -22.09
CA ASP A 169 -7.52 4.94 -21.39
C ASP A 169 -7.32 3.56 -20.76
N THR A 170 -8.36 3.03 -20.11
CA THR A 170 -8.35 1.68 -19.51
C THR A 170 -8.07 0.60 -20.56
N GLY A 171 -8.64 0.70 -21.75
CA GLY A 171 -8.48 -0.29 -22.81
C GLY A 171 -7.17 -0.16 -23.57
N ALA A 172 -6.93 1.01 -24.16
CA ALA A 172 -5.79 1.23 -25.05
C ALA A 172 -4.45 0.98 -24.34
N SER A 173 -4.36 1.43 -23.12
CA SER A 173 -3.13 1.35 -22.35
C SER A 173 -2.83 -0.07 -21.82
N ALA A 174 -3.82 -0.95 -21.72
CA ALA A 174 -3.65 -2.34 -21.29
C ALA A 174 -3.35 -3.31 -22.46
N PHE A 175 -3.70 -2.89 -23.70
CA PHE A 175 -3.66 -3.75 -24.87
C PHE A 175 -2.31 -4.44 -25.09
N GLY A 176 -1.20 -3.68 -25.03
CA GLY A 176 0.15 -4.22 -25.28
C GLY A 176 0.58 -5.28 -24.26
N ILE A 177 0.35 -5.02 -22.98
CA ILE A 177 0.75 -5.94 -21.91
C ILE A 177 -0.14 -7.19 -21.89
N VAL A 178 -1.44 -7.05 -22.15
CA VAL A 178 -2.37 -8.19 -22.26
C VAL A 178 -1.98 -9.06 -23.46
N SER A 179 -1.63 -8.46 -24.61
CA SER A 179 -1.15 -9.20 -25.78
C SER A 179 0.06 -10.08 -25.47
N LEU A 180 1.08 -9.45 -24.91
CA LEU A 180 2.34 -10.12 -24.62
C LEU A 180 2.15 -11.26 -23.61
N ILE A 181 1.52 -10.97 -22.49
CA ILE A 181 1.35 -11.97 -21.41
C ILE A 181 0.45 -13.11 -21.88
N SER A 182 -0.68 -12.82 -22.53
CA SER A 182 -1.59 -13.88 -23.01
C SER A 182 -0.95 -14.76 -24.06
N PHE A 183 -0.19 -14.19 -24.99
CA PHE A 183 0.56 -14.93 -25.98
C PHE A 183 1.58 -15.88 -25.33
N LEU A 184 2.38 -15.37 -24.37
CA LEU A 184 3.36 -16.18 -23.66
C LEU A 184 2.71 -17.29 -22.81
N VAL A 185 1.61 -17.00 -22.13
CA VAL A 185 0.88 -18.00 -21.35
C VAL A 185 0.33 -19.10 -22.27
N GLY A 186 -0.27 -18.74 -23.40
CA GLY A 186 -0.70 -19.73 -24.39
C GLY A 186 0.43 -20.59 -24.93
N MET A 187 1.58 -20.00 -25.20
CA MET A 187 2.80 -20.70 -25.61
C MET A 187 3.30 -21.66 -24.52
N ILE A 188 3.35 -21.22 -23.27
CA ILE A 188 3.79 -22.05 -22.12
C ILE A 188 2.84 -23.24 -21.93
N LEU A 189 1.51 -23.00 -21.96
CA LEU A 189 0.52 -24.07 -21.85
C LEU A 189 0.66 -25.10 -22.97
N ALA A 190 0.87 -24.64 -24.20
CA ALA A 190 1.09 -25.52 -25.35
C ALA A 190 2.39 -26.33 -25.19
N PHE A 191 3.47 -25.69 -24.76
CA PHE A 191 4.75 -26.37 -24.55
C PHE A 191 4.67 -27.47 -23.47
N VAL A 192 4.10 -27.10 -22.30
CA VAL A 192 3.89 -28.10 -21.23
C VAL A 192 2.96 -29.22 -21.67
N GLY A 193 1.86 -28.89 -22.36
CA GLY A 193 0.94 -29.88 -22.93
C GLY A 193 1.60 -30.76 -23.98
N ALA A 194 2.44 -30.18 -24.85
CA ALA A 194 3.16 -30.91 -25.89
C ALA A 194 4.08 -31.97 -25.30
N VAL A 195 4.87 -31.64 -24.28
CA VAL A 195 5.78 -32.60 -23.60
C VAL A 195 5.02 -33.78 -23.01
N GLN A 196 3.85 -33.55 -22.44
CA GLN A 196 3.06 -34.61 -21.82
C GLN A 196 2.28 -35.45 -22.85
N LEU A 197 1.58 -34.82 -23.79
CA LEU A 197 0.70 -35.47 -24.72
C LEU A 197 1.46 -36.20 -25.85
N SER A 198 2.64 -35.74 -26.23
CA SER A 198 3.46 -36.41 -27.24
C SER A 198 3.94 -37.79 -26.78
N GLN A 199 4.13 -38.03 -25.49
CA GLN A 199 4.50 -39.35 -24.94
C GLN A 199 3.43 -40.43 -25.21
N PHE A 200 2.18 -39.99 -25.39
CA PHE A 200 1.06 -40.88 -25.69
C PHE A 200 0.64 -40.85 -27.19
N GLY A 201 1.42 -40.19 -28.05
CA GLY A 201 1.06 -40.00 -29.45
C GLY A 201 -0.17 -39.08 -29.66
N ALA A 202 -0.53 -38.32 -28.63
CA ALA A 202 -1.76 -37.49 -28.61
C ALA A 202 -1.46 -35.99 -28.79
N GLY A 203 -0.39 -35.63 -29.53
CA GLY A 203 0.08 -34.25 -29.69
C GLY A 203 -0.98 -33.25 -30.20
N ILE A 204 -1.89 -33.70 -31.08
CA ILE A 204 -2.97 -32.84 -31.60
C ILE A 204 -3.90 -32.26 -30.50
N TYR A 205 -4.08 -32.98 -29.39
CA TYR A 205 -4.92 -32.54 -28.28
C TYR A 205 -4.35 -31.37 -27.48
N VAL A 206 -3.11 -30.96 -27.77
CA VAL A 206 -2.56 -29.69 -27.26
C VAL A 206 -3.44 -28.49 -27.69
N ALA A 207 -3.99 -28.53 -28.91
CA ALA A 207 -4.91 -27.52 -29.42
C ALA A 207 -6.18 -27.41 -28.53
N ASN A 208 -6.72 -28.58 -28.12
CA ASN A 208 -7.88 -28.61 -27.21
C ASN A 208 -7.54 -28.06 -25.82
N LEU A 209 -6.40 -28.47 -25.27
CA LEU A 209 -5.96 -28.04 -23.95
C LEU A 209 -5.81 -26.51 -23.89
N VAL A 210 -5.08 -25.94 -24.85
CA VAL A 210 -4.85 -24.50 -24.91
C VAL A 210 -6.14 -23.74 -25.18
N GLY A 211 -6.92 -24.17 -26.19
CA GLY A 211 -8.19 -23.55 -26.55
C GLY A 211 -9.17 -23.50 -25.38
N LEU A 212 -9.39 -24.63 -24.71
CA LEU A 212 -10.30 -24.75 -23.58
C LEU A 212 -9.80 -23.97 -22.35
N ALA A 213 -8.53 -24.14 -21.99
CA ALA A 213 -7.93 -23.46 -20.84
C ALA A 213 -7.97 -21.92 -21.01
N MET A 214 -7.63 -21.41 -22.19
CA MET A 214 -7.70 -19.98 -22.48
C MET A 214 -9.13 -19.48 -22.44
N ALA A 215 -10.06 -20.10 -23.17
CA ALA A 215 -11.42 -19.64 -23.29
C ALA A 215 -12.19 -19.62 -21.96
N ARG A 216 -11.99 -20.65 -21.12
CA ARG A 216 -12.77 -20.87 -19.89
C ARG A 216 -12.18 -20.17 -18.67
N GLU A 217 -10.85 -20.14 -18.53
CA GLU A 217 -10.19 -19.75 -17.28
C GLU A 217 -9.11 -18.68 -17.49
N MET A 218 -8.06 -19.02 -18.25
CA MET A 218 -6.80 -18.29 -18.23
C MET A 218 -6.93 -16.85 -18.75
N ALA A 219 -7.69 -16.61 -19.82
CA ALA A 219 -7.79 -15.27 -20.37
C ALA A 219 -8.50 -14.30 -19.42
N ALA A 220 -9.60 -14.71 -18.79
CA ALA A 220 -10.31 -13.87 -17.82
C ALA A 220 -9.46 -13.60 -16.59
N MET A 221 -8.83 -14.64 -16.01
CA MET A 221 -8.01 -14.54 -14.81
C MET A 221 -6.77 -13.69 -15.05
N MET A 222 -5.99 -13.95 -16.12
CA MET A 222 -4.77 -13.20 -16.45
C MET A 222 -5.09 -11.74 -16.75
N THR A 223 -6.12 -11.47 -17.56
CA THR A 223 -6.57 -10.09 -17.78
C THR A 223 -6.95 -9.40 -16.47
N GLY A 224 -7.68 -10.10 -15.59
CA GLY A 224 -8.04 -9.60 -14.27
C GLY A 224 -6.83 -9.21 -13.41
N ILE A 225 -5.82 -10.09 -13.33
CA ILE A 225 -4.59 -9.84 -12.57
C ILE A 225 -3.81 -8.65 -13.16
N ILE A 226 -3.67 -8.58 -14.48
CA ILE A 226 -3.00 -7.46 -15.17
C ILE A 226 -3.72 -6.14 -14.87
N MET A 227 -5.05 -6.14 -14.99
CA MET A 227 -5.86 -4.94 -14.75
C MET A 227 -5.88 -4.55 -13.28
N ALA A 228 -5.82 -5.50 -12.35
CA ALA A 228 -5.66 -5.22 -10.92
C ALA A 228 -4.36 -4.46 -10.64
N GLY A 229 -3.23 -4.97 -11.18
CA GLY A 229 -1.91 -4.37 -10.99
C GLY A 229 -1.74 -3.00 -11.65
N ARG A 230 -2.42 -2.76 -12.77
CA ARG A 230 -2.28 -1.54 -13.55
C ARG A 230 -3.40 -0.55 -13.27
N THR A 231 -4.63 -0.90 -13.64
CA THR A 231 -5.78 0.02 -13.59
C THR A 231 -6.34 0.12 -12.18
N GLY A 232 -6.45 -1.00 -11.44
CA GLY A 232 -6.88 -1.01 -10.05
C GLY A 232 -5.95 -0.20 -9.14
N ALA A 233 -4.63 -0.37 -9.31
CA ALA A 233 -3.63 0.43 -8.61
C ALA A 233 -3.70 1.92 -8.98
N ALA A 234 -3.87 2.24 -10.27
CA ALA A 234 -3.99 3.62 -10.73
C ALA A 234 -5.24 4.30 -10.16
N PHE A 235 -6.39 3.63 -10.12
CA PHE A 235 -7.61 4.14 -9.50
C PHE A 235 -7.43 4.41 -8.00
N ALA A 236 -6.77 3.49 -7.28
CA ALA A 236 -6.47 3.70 -5.87
C ALA A 236 -5.52 4.88 -5.65
N ALA A 237 -4.51 5.04 -6.49
CA ALA A 237 -3.58 6.16 -6.41
C ALA A 237 -4.25 7.50 -6.72
N GLN A 238 -5.08 7.56 -7.78
CA GLN A 238 -5.82 8.77 -8.15
C GLN A 238 -6.79 9.20 -7.04
N LEU A 239 -7.65 8.29 -6.56
CA LEU A 239 -8.59 8.59 -5.49
C LEU A 239 -7.87 8.90 -4.17
N GLY A 240 -6.76 8.20 -3.88
CA GLY A 240 -5.93 8.48 -2.71
C GLY A 240 -5.31 9.88 -2.78
N THR A 241 -4.86 10.33 -3.94
CA THR A 241 -4.35 11.70 -4.13
C THR A 241 -5.46 12.74 -3.94
N MET A 242 -6.66 12.49 -4.50
CA MET A 242 -7.82 13.36 -4.29
C MET A 242 -8.24 13.41 -2.80
N GLN A 243 -8.09 12.30 -2.07
CA GLN A 243 -8.36 12.25 -0.62
C GLN A 243 -7.34 13.09 0.16
N VAL A 244 -6.05 12.96 -0.16
CA VAL A 244 -4.98 13.75 0.49
C VAL A 244 -5.14 15.25 0.22
N ASN A 245 -5.61 15.63 -0.97
CA ASN A 245 -5.85 17.01 -1.37
C ASN A 245 -7.22 17.55 -0.90
N GLU A 246 -8.00 16.76 -0.15
CA GLU A 246 -9.36 17.12 0.32
C GLU A 246 -10.36 17.39 -0.84
N GLU A 247 -10.05 16.95 -2.07
CA GLU A 247 -10.91 17.15 -3.25
C GLU A 247 -12.23 16.38 -3.14
N ILE A 248 -12.22 15.19 -2.50
CA ILE A 248 -13.42 14.37 -2.27
C ILE A 248 -14.35 15.07 -1.26
N ASP A 249 -13.79 15.71 -0.24
CA ASP A 249 -14.56 16.47 0.75
C ASP A 249 -15.13 17.75 0.13
N ALA A 250 -14.39 18.39 -0.78
CA ALA A 250 -14.87 19.51 -1.55
C ALA A 250 -16.07 19.15 -2.44
N LEU A 251 -16.02 18.00 -3.14
CA LEU A 251 -17.16 17.50 -3.92
C LEU A 251 -18.40 17.26 -3.05
N SER A 252 -18.20 16.62 -1.90
CA SER A 252 -19.27 16.37 -0.93
C SER A 252 -19.89 17.66 -0.40
N SER A 253 -19.07 18.69 -0.13
CA SER A 253 -19.52 20.02 0.31
C SER A 253 -20.33 20.75 -0.76
N MET A 254 -20.05 20.50 -2.04
CA MET A 254 -20.83 21.03 -3.17
C MET A 254 -22.10 20.22 -3.44
N GLY A 255 -22.41 19.18 -2.64
CA GLY A 255 -23.58 18.33 -2.81
C GLY A 255 -23.46 17.33 -3.98
N ILE A 256 -22.23 17.04 -4.41
CA ILE A 256 -21.95 16.01 -5.43
C ILE A 256 -21.60 14.72 -4.70
N ASP A 257 -22.34 13.63 -4.99
CA ASP A 257 -22.04 12.31 -4.40
C ASP A 257 -20.77 11.72 -5.03
N PRO A 258 -19.68 11.53 -4.25
CA PRO A 258 -18.43 10.96 -4.75
C PRO A 258 -18.61 9.55 -5.34
N MET A 259 -19.60 8.78 -4.86
CA MET A 259 -19.86 7.44 -5.38
C MET A 259 -20.39 7.50 -6.82
N GLU A 260 -21.33 8.41 -7.10
CA GLU A 260 -21.87 8.57 -8.45
C GLU A 260 -20.86 9.20 -9.40
N PHE A 261 -20.09 10.17 -8.93
CA PHE A 261 -19.20 10.97 -9.77
C PHE A 261 -17.84 10.31 -10.01
N LEU A 262 -17.25 9.64 -9.01
CA LEU A 262 -15.91 9.07 -9.10
C LEU A 262 -15.90 7.55 -9.26
N VAL A 263 -16.71 6.83 -8.48
CA VAL A 263 -16.64 5.36 -8.41
C VAL A 263 -17.37 4.70 -9.59
N VAL A 264 -18.61 5.13 -9.88
CA VAL A 264 -19.44 4.51 -10.92
C VAL A 264 -18.79 4.55 -12.30
N PRO A 265 -18.22 5.67 -12.80
CA PRO A 265 -17.55 5.71 -14.09
C PRO A 265 -16.38 4.72 -14.19
N ARG A 266 -15.60 4.56 -13.11
CA ARG A 266 -14.50 3.59 -13.03
C ARG A 266 -14.99 2.14 -13.07
N MET A 267 -16.09 1.86 -12.37
CA MET A 267 -16.73 0.53 -12.41
C MET A 267 -17.24 0.19 -13.82
N VAL A 268 -17.92 1.12 -14.46
CA VAL A 268 -18.44 0.93 -15.82
C VAL A 268 -17.31 0.75 -16.83
N ALA A 269 -16.23 1.54 -16.72
CA ALA A 269 -15.07 1.43 -17.60
C ALA A 269 -14.45 0.02 -17.54
N LEU A 270 -14.22 -0.52 -16.33
CA LEU A 270 -13.68 -1.87 -16.17
C LEU A 270 -14.70 -2.96 -16.55
N MET A 271 -15.99 -2.78 -16.23
CA MET A 271 -17.04 -3.74 -16.59
C MET A 271 -17.18 -3.92 -18.11
N VAL A 272 -16.94 -2.85 -18.90
CA VAL A 272 -16.98 -2.89 -20.35
C VAL A 272 -15.67 -3.37 -20.95
N MET A 273 -14.54 -2.89 -20.46
CA MET A 273 -13.23 -3.18 -21.06
C MET A 273 -12.69 -4.56 -20.72
N MET A 274 -12.98 -5.08 -19.53
CA MET A 274 -12.49 -6.39 -19.10
C MET A 274 -12.93 -7.55 -19.99
N PRO A 275 -14.22 -7.71 -20.35
CA PRO A 275 -14.64 -8.75 -21.28
C PRO A 275 -14.04 -8.59 -22.69
N LEU A 276 -13.88 -7.36 -23.17
CA LEU A 276 -13.26 -7.10 -24.48
C LEU A 276 -11.78 -7.52 -24.48
N LEU A 277 -11.05 -7.13 -23.42
CA LEU A 277 -9.66 -7.54 -23.25
C LEU A 277 -9.51 -9.06 -23.03
N ALA A 278 -10.46 -9.71 -22.36
CA ALA A 278 -10.43 -11.16 -22.16
C ALA A 278 -10.68 -11.92 -23.48
N ILE A 279 -11.61 -11.46 -24.33
CA ILE A 279 -11.81 -12.01 -25.67
C ILE A 279 -10.54 -11.86 -26.51
N TYR A 280 -9.93 -10.69 -26.45
CA TYR A 280 -8.66 -10.43 -27.13
C TYR A 280 -7.51 -11.32 -26.57
N ALA A 281 -7.42 -11.46 -25.26
CA ALA A 281 -6.47 -12.33 -24.58
C ALA A 281 -6.62 -13.81 -25.01
N ASN A 282 -7.86 -14.28 -25.21
CA ASN A 282 -8.14 -15.59 -25.78
C ASN A 282 -7.50 -15.77 -27.15
N LEU A 283 -7.70 -14.82 -28.06
CA LEU A 283 -7.10 -14.88 -29.39
C LEU A 283 -5.57 -14.91 -29.32
N MET A 284 -4.96 -14.04 -28.51
CA MET A 284 -3.52 -14.00 -28.37
C MET A 284 -2.94 -15.28 -27.74
N GLY A 285 -3.62 -15.85 -26.75
CA GLY A 285 -3.20 -17.11 -26.14
C GLY A 285 -3.30 -18.32 -27.10
N MET A 286 -4.38 -18.39 -27.88
CA MET A 286 -4.53 -19.41 -28.91
C MET A 286 -3.46 -19.27 -30.00
N LEU A 287 -3.10 -18.05 -30.40
CA LEU A 287 -1.99 -17.78 -31.31
C LEU A 287 -0.65 -18.23 -30.73
N GLY A 288 -0.40 -18.00 -29.43
CA GLY A 288 0.78 -18.50 -28.74
C GLY A 288 0.87 -20.03 -28.76
N GLY A 289 -0.25 -20.70 -28.52
CA GLY A 289 -0.36 -22.15 -28.61
C GLY A 289 -0.15 -22.69 -30.03
N LEU A 290 -0.66 -22.02 -31.03
CA LEU A 290 -0.49 -22.36 -32.46
C LEU A 290 1.00 -22.34 -32.86
N VAL A 291 1.77 -21.34 -32.41
CA VAL A 291 3.21 -21.25 -32.71
C VAL A 291 3.96 -22.48 -32.19
N VAL A 292 3.63 -22.99 -30.99
CA VAL A 292 4.23 -24.20 -30.44
C VAL A 292 3.71 -25.46 -31.16
N GLY A 293 2.40 -25.52 -31.43
CA GLY A 293 1.79 -26.68 -32.11
C GLY A 293 2.37 -26.94 -33.50
N VAL A 294 2.54 -25.87 -34.27
CA VAL A 294 3.11 -25.97 -35.63
C VAL A 294 4.64 -26.09 -35.57
N GLY A 295 5.33 -25.34 -34.70
CA GLY A 295 6.78 -25.25 -34.69
C GLY A 295 7.48 -26.41 -33.99
N MET A 296 6.83 -27.07 -33.01
CA MET A 296 7.43 -28.13 -32.19
C MET A 296 6.83 -29.51 -32.42
N LEU A 297 5.53 -29.61 -32.73
CA LEU A 297 4.82 -30.87 -32.92
C LEU A 297 4.65 -31.23 -34.39
N ASP A 298 5.16 -30.39 -35.31
CA ASP A 298 5.03 -30.56 -36.78
C ASP A 298 3.55 -30.72 -37.25
N LEU A 299 2.60 -30.14 -36.47
CA LEU A 299 1.18 -30.21 -36.83
C LEU A 299 0.89 -29.27 -37.98
N GLY A 300 0.02 -29.69 -38.88
CA GLY A 300 -0.50 -28.81 -39.93
C GLY A 300 -1.24 -27.61 -39.35
N LEU A 301 -0.97 -26.41 -39.84
CA LEU A 301 -1.65 -25.18 -39.38
C LEU A 301 -3.18 -25.30 -39.45
N PHE A 302 -3.70 -25.84 -40.56
CA PHE A 302 -5.12 -26.06 -40.75
C PHE A 302 -5.69 -27.10 -39.76
N GLU A 303 -4.94 -28.15 -39.50
CA GLU A 303 -5.30 -29.21 -38.57
C GLU A 303 -5.40 -28.66 -37.12
N TYR A 304 -4.41 -27.86 -36.68
CA TYR A 304 -4.42 -27.21 -35.37
C TYR A 304 -5.62 -26.29 -35.20
N VAL A 305 -5.86 -25.40 -36.18
CA VAL A 305 -6.98 -24.43 -36.14
C VAL A 305 -8.34 -25.16 -36.13
N GLU A 306 -8.52 -26.20 -36.97
CA GLU A 306 -9.76 -26.95 -37.00
C GLU A 306 -10.00 -27.72 -35.69
N GLN A 307 -8.94 -28.27 -35.09
CA GLN A 307 -9.03 -28.94 -33.79
C GLN A 307 -9.39 -27.95 -32.67
N THR A 308 -8.76 -26.76 -32.64
CA THR A 308 -9.11 -25.69 -31.69
C THR A 308 -10.57 -25.27 -31.86
N ARG A 309 -11.02 -25.07 -33.10
CA ARG A 309 -12.42 -24.69 -33.39
C ARG A 309 -13.43 -25.72 -32.92
N ARG A 310 -13.12 -27.02 -33.03
CA ARG A 310 -14.00 -28.10 -32.55
C ARG A 310 -14.05 -28.17 -31.02
N SER A 311 -12.97 -27.85 -30.33
CA SER A 311 -12.90 -27.94 -28.88
C SER A 311 -13.50 -26.72 -28.16
N VAL A 312 -13.36 -25.53 -28.74
CA VAL A 312 -13.82 -24.26 -28.12
C VAL A 312 -15.28 -23.99 -28.54
N THR A 313 -16.20 -24.26 -27.63
CA THR A 313 -17.61 -23.96 -27.82
C THR A 313 -17.96 -22.53 -27.38
N LEU A 314 -19.06 -21.96 -27.91
CA LEU A 314 -19.57 -20.67 -27.49
C LEU A 314 -19.88 -20.62 -25.98
N THR A 315 -20.26 -21.74 -25.39
CA THR A 315 -20.51 -21.86 -23.96
C THR A 315 -19.26 -21.55 -23.15
N GLN A 316 -18.09 -22.07 -23.56
CA GLN A 316 -16.82 -21.85 -22.88
C GLN A 316 -16.39 -20.38 -22.96
N ILE A 317 -16.55 -19.76 -24.13
CA ILE A 317 -16.27 -18.33 -24.34
C ILE A 317 -17.19 -17.48 -23.46
N ASN A 318 -18.47 -17.78 -23.41
CA ASN A 318 -19.45 -17.02 -22.60
C ASN A 318 -19.13 -17.13 -21.10
N ILE A 319 -18.69 -18.30 -20.61
CA ILE A 319 -18.25 -18.45 -19.22
C ILE A 319 -17.07 -17.54 -18.93
N GLY A 320 -16.05 -17.52 -19.78
CA GLY A 320 -14.90 -16.62 -19.64
C GLY A 320 -15.30 -15.14 -19.68
N VAL A 321 -16.22 -14.75 -20.55
CA VAL A 321 -16.73 -13.37 -20.64
C VAL A 321 -17.49 -12.97 -19.38
N ILE A 322 -18.35 -13.82 -18.84
CA ILE A 322 -19.09 -13.56 -17.59
C ILE A 322 -18.11 -13.41 -16.41
N LYS A 323 -17.12 -14.32 -16.31
CA LYS A 323 -16.06 -14.19 -15.31
C LYS A 323 -15.32 -12.86 -15.43
N ALA A 324 -14.95 -12.46 -16.66
CA ALA A 324 -14.23 -11.21 -16.90
C ALA A 324 -15.04 -9.97 -16.48
N ILE A 325 -16.36 -9.94 -16.70
CA ILE A 325 -17.23 -8.85 -16.23
C ILE A 325 -17.17 -8.76 -14.70
N ILE A 326 -17.33 -9.89 -14.02
CA ILE A 326 -17.33 -9.93 -12.55
C ILE A 326 -15.95 -9.53 -11.99
N PHE A 327 -14.87 -10.02 -12.59
CA PHE A 327 -13.51 -9.62 -12.20
C PHE A 327 -13.29 -8.12 -12.42
N GLY A 328 -13.85 -7.54 -13.49
CA GLY A 328 -13.82 -6.09 -13.72
C GLY A 328 -14.47 -5.29 -12.59
N VAL A 329 -15.62 -5.75 -12.13
CA VAL A 329 -16.32 -5.14 -10.98
C VAL A 329 -15.47 -5.27 -9.71
N LEU A 330 -14.93 -6.45 -9.44
CA LEU A 330 -14.10 -6.69 -8.24
C LEU A 330 -12.86 -5.81 -8.21
N VAL A 331 -12.17 -5.67 -9.36
CA VAL A 331 -10.99 -4.79 -9.48
C VAL A 331 -11.36 -3.33 -9.27
N ALA A 332 -12.48 -2.87 -9.87
CA ALA A 332 -12.94 -1.50 -9.71
C ALA A 332 -13.31 -1.19 -8.26
N VAL A 333 -14.10 -2.06 -7.63
CA VAL A 333 -14.53 -1.91 -6.23
C VAL A 333 -13.32 -1.90 -5.30
N ALA A 334 -12.39 -2.85 -5.45
CA ALA A 334 -11.21 -2.94 -4.60
C ALA A 334 -10.29 -1.71 -4.78
N GLY A 335 -10.06 -1.28 -6.02
CA GLY A 335 -9.26 -0.10 -6.32
C GLY A 335 -9.86 1.18 -5.74
N CYS A 336 -11.15 1.41 -5.95
CA CYS A 336 -11.84 2.58 -5.43
C CYS A 336 -11.95 2.56 -3.90
N LEU A 337 -12.27 1.41 -3.29
CA LEU A 337 -12.35 1.26 -1.83
C LEU A 337 -11.03 1.64 -1.16
N ARG A 338 -9.92 1.06 -1.64
CA ARG A 338 -8.60 1.32 -1.06
C ARG A 338 -8.13 2.75 -1.31
N GLY A 339 -8.48 3.35 -2.44
CA GLY A 339 -8.22 4.75 -2.73
C GLY A 339 -8.95 5.69 -1.78
N MET A 340 -10.23 5.47 -1.53
CA MET A 340 -11.04 6.28 -0.62
C MET A 340 -10.71 6.06 0.86
N GLN A 341 -10.12 4.91 1.22
CA GLN A 341 -9.60 4.62 2.56
C GLN A 341 -8.15 5.14 2.75
N CYS A 342 -7.62 5.90 1.80
CA CYS A 342 -6.26 6.42 1.90
C CYS A 342 -6.10 7.38 3.08
N GLY A 343 -4.99 7.27 3.81
CA GLY A 343 -4.63 8.25 4.85
C GLY A 343 -4.09 9.56 4.24
N ASN A 344 -3.95 10.59 5.06
CA ASN A 344 -3.62 11.97 4.65
C ASN A 344 -2.11 12.18 4.39
N SER A 345 -1.45 11.26 3.68
CA SER A 345 -0.03 11.41 3.32
C SER A 345 0.29 10.81 1.96
N SER A 346 1.31 11.35 1.28
CA SER A 346 1.79 10.80 0.00
C SER A 346 2.27 9.35 0.12
N GLN A 347 2.82 8.95 1.26
CA GLN A 347 3.18 7.56 1.53
C GLN A 347 1.94 6.65 1.61
N ALA A 348 0.84 7.15 2.18
CA ALA A 348 -0.42 6.41 2.27
C ALA A 348 -1.01 6.11 0.89
N VAL A 349 -0.83 7.01 -0.11
CA VAL A 349 -1.26 6.79 -1.50
C VAL A 349 -0.56 5.57 -2.11
N GLY A 350 0.76 5.44 -1.93
CA GLY A 350 1.52 4.26 -2.38
C GLY A 350 1.05 2.97 -1.71
N MET A 351 0.76 3.02 -0.41
CA MET A 351 0.23 1.88 0.35
C MET A 351 -1.18 1.50 -0.11
N ALA A 352 -2.05 2.47 -0.38
CA ALA A 352 -3.39 2.26 -0.91
C ALA A 352 -3.35 1.55 -2.27
N ALA A 353 -2.50 2.01 -3.19
CA ALA A 353 -2.30 1.38 -4.49
C ALA A 353 -1.85 -0.10 -4.36
N THR A 354 -0.84 -0.36 -3.54
CA THR A 354 -0.36 -1.74 -3.29
C THR A 354 -1.45 -2.62 -2.66
N SER A 355 -2.18 -2.08 -1.67
CA SER A 355 -3.28 -2.79 -1.01
C SER A 355 -4.44 -3.08 -1.97
N ALA A 356 -4.72 -2.17 -2.92
CA ALA A 356 -5.73 -2.36 -3.96
C ALA A 356 -5.39 -3.55 -4.86
N VAL A 357 -4.13 -3.68 -5.30
CA VAL A 357 -3.65 -4.80 -6.11
C VAL A 357 -3.86 -6.13 -5.38
N VAL A 358 -3.36 -6.22 -4.15
CA VAL A 358 -3.46 -7.45 -3.35
C VAL A 358 -4.92 -7.82 -3.11
N THR A 359 -5.76 -6.85 -2.72
CA THR A 359 -7.18 -7.09 -2.48
C THR A 359 -7.89 -7.55 -3.75
N SER A 360 -7.62 -6.92 -4.91
CA SER A 360 -8.20 -7.30 -6.20
C SER A 360 -7.82 -8.72 -6.59
N ILE A 361 -6.53 -9.09 -6.49
CA ILE A 361 -6.05 -10.43 -6.86
C ILE A 361 -6.69 -11.49 -5.95
N VAL A 362 -6.75 -11.25 -4.64
CA VAL A 362 -7.39 -12.19 -3.70
C VAL A 362 -8.87 -12.38 -4.05
N LEU A 363 -9.59 -11.28 -4.32
CA LEU A 363 -11.00 -11.35 -4.69
C LEU A 363 -11.22 -12.09 -6.02
N ILE A 364 -10.35 -11.89 -7.03
CA ILE A 364 -10.40 -12.61 -8.30
C ILE A 364 -10.21 -14.11 -8.07
N ILE A 365 -9.19 -14.52 -7.32
CA ILE A 365 -8.89 -15.94 -7.07
C ILE A 365 -10.03 -16.60 -6.31
N VAL A 366 -10.59 -15.94 -5.27
CA VAL A 366 -11.73 -16.46 -4.52
C VAL A 366 -12.96 -16.59 -5.41
N ALA A 367 -13.26 -15.58 -6.22
CA ALA A 367 -14.39 -15.60 -7.13
C ALA A 367 -14.22 -16.69 -8.20
N ASP A 368 -13.01 -16.87 -8.75
CA ASP A 368 -12.72 -17.90 -9.73
C ASP A 368 -12.91 -19.31 -9.16
N GLY A 369 -12.41 -19.53 -7.93
CA GLY A 369 -12.65 -20.78 -7.20
C GLY A 369 -14.13 -21.07 -6.96
N LEU A 370 -14.92 -20.05 -6.61
CA LEU A 370 -16.38 -20.18 -6.46
C LEU A 370 -17.03 -20.52 -7.80
N PHE A 371 -16.65 -19.87 -8.89
CA PHE A 371 -17.12 -20.20 -10.23
C PHE A 371 -16.81 -21.64 -10.60
N ALA A 372 -15.59 -22.11 -10.34
CA ALA A 372 -15.18 -23.49 -10.63
C ALA A 372 -16.09 -24.51 -9.93
N VAL A 373 -16.41 -24.25 -8.63
CA VAL A 373 -17.33 -25.13 -7.88
C VAL A 373 -18.74 -25.05 -8.43
N ILE A 374 -19.28 -23.85 -8.67
CA ILE A 374 -20.65 -23.67 -9.18
C ILE A 374 -20.82 -24.35 -10.56
N LEU A 375 -19.88 -24.11 -11.48
CA LEU A 375 -19.93 -24.68 -12.81
C LEU A 375 -19.83 -26.23 -12.78
N ASN A 376 -18.99 -26.76 -11.89
CA ASN A 376 -18.88 -28.20 -11.70
C ASN A 376 -20.18 -28.81 -11.16
N VAL A 377 -20.86 -28.15 -10.21
CA VAL A 377 -22.16 -28.61 -9.67
C VAL A 377 -23.26 -28.54 -10.73
N LEU A 378 -23.21 -27.54 -11.62
CA LEU A 378 -24.15 -27.40 -12.74
C LEU A 378 -23.87 -28.37 -13.89
N GLY A 379 -22.76 -29.10 -13.89
CA GLY A 379 -22.37 -30.05 -14.94
C GLY A 379 -21.93 -29.37 -16.25
N ILE A 380 -21.41 -28.15 -16.14
CA ILE A 380 -21.00 -27.31 -17.30
C ILE A 380 -19.48 -27.19 -17.38
#